data_44c4c964c6104b37cf9b76c376d6acb8
#
_entry.id   44c4c964c6104b37cf9b76c376d6acb8
#
_cell.length_a   1.000
_cell.length_b   1.000
_cell.length_c   1.000
_cell.angle_alpha   90.00
_cell.angle_beta   90.00
_cell.angle_gamma   90.00
#
_symmetry.space_group_name_H-M   'P 1'
#
loop_
_entity.id
_entity.type
_entity.pdbx_description
1 polymer ?
#
loop_
_entity_poly.entity_id
_entity_poly.type
_entity_poly.pdbx_seq_one_letter_code
_entity_poly.pdbx_strand_id
1 'polypeptide(L)'
;MELQQLHQGNERLFTAFAESRTGGRDENQDSYGYAQTAWGFLVTVCDGMGGGPGGKTASTIAVNEIVAGVEGASKDEEVSNILIKAIRRANMAIIEAGNENPSLKGMGSTATVLLLSERAAQIAFVGDSRIYQLRGKRKVFRTFDHSMVFDLVKQNVITEEQARLSAQSNIITRALGIKPDVEVDIHELPYEKGDRFVLCSDGIHGTMPEKQLLKMFAQKKPLGIVTDNVATYVDNLGRLSGQGYDNLTLAMVETKTNSILKPVMSKQTKIILVALAVFCLISIAANVIQAAHYTALSNQSVSCDSLAKYSQRDSVQQSTIKVLQDSVAKMAVKLDKIKEKSK
;
A
#
# COMPACT_ATOMS: atom_id res chain seq x y z
N MET A 1 -0.32 -13.79 -22.93
CA MET A 1 0.48 -12.57 -23.15
C MET A 1 1.80 -12.75 -22.44
N GLU A 2 2.88 -12.24 -23.00
CA GLU A 2 4.20 -12.34 -22.39
C GLU A 2 4.44 -11.21 -21.39
N LEU A 3 5.40 -11.42 -20.47
CA LEU A 3 5.89 -10.40 -19.57
C LEU A 3 6.31 -9.15 -20.34
N GLN A 4 5.71 -8.01 -20.02
CA GLN A 4 6.02 -6.74 -20.67
C GLN A 4 6.74 -5.81 -19.70
N GLN A 5 7.90 -5.30 -20.12
CA GLN A 5 8.53 -4.17 -19.45
C GLN A 5 7.81 -2.88 -19.86
N LEU A 6 7.30 -2.16 -18.87
CA LEU A 6 6.59 -0.91 -19.10
C LEU A 6 7.61 0.22 -19.19
N HIS A 7 8.00 0.55 -20.43
CA HIS A 7 8.92 1.64 -20.72
C HIS A 7 8.17 2.82 -21.26
N GLN A 8 8.29 3.95 -20.57
CA GLN A 8 8.23 5.28 -21.18
C GLN A 8 8.88 6.29 -20.21
N GLY A 9 10.08 6.71 -20.52
CA GLY A 9 10.60 8.03 -20.19
C GLY A 9 11.41 8.21 -18.91
N ASN A 10 11.12 7.67 -17.76
CA ASN A 10 11.88 8.03 -16.55
C ASN A 10 12.43 6.83 -15.77
N GLU A 11 13.34 6.08 -16.38
CA GLU A 11 14.03 4.95 -15.75
C GLU A 11 14.83 5.33 -14.47
N ARG A 12 15.00 6.62 -14.21
CA ARG A 12 15.66 7.10 -12.98
C ARG A 12 14.75 6.99 -11.77
N LEU A 13 13.43 7.09 -11.94
CA LEU A 13 12.47 7.08 -10.84
C LEU A 13 12.01 5.68 -10.47
N PHE A 14 11.82 4.81 -11.46
CA PHE A 14 11.22 3.49 -11.23
C PHE A 14 11.65 2.46 -12.28
N THR A 15 11.30 1.20 -12.03
CA THR A 15 11.25 0.09 -13.00
C THR A 15 9.86 -0.51 -12.92
N ALA A 16 9.25 -0.84 -14.07
CA ALA A 16 7.89 -1.37 -14.09
C ALA A 16 7.75 -2.53 -15.08
N PHE A 17 6.95 -3.53 -14.70
CA PHE A 17 6.59 -4.69 -15.50
C PHE A 17 5.11 -5.00 -15.32
N ALA A 18 4.49 -5.53 -16.36
CA ALA A 18 3.14 -6.09 -16.28
C ALA A 18 3.08 -7.44 -16.99
N GLU A 19 2.15 -8.26 -16.53
CA GLU A 19 1.81 -9.53 -17.14
C GLU A 19 0.31 -9.78 -16.98
N SER A 20 -0.31 -10.31 -18.06
CA SER A 20 -1.73 -10.63 -18.11
C SER A 20 -1.91 -11.95 -18.82
N ARG A 21 -2.64 -12.89 -18.20
CA ARG A 21 -2.93 -14.23 -18.73
C ARG A 21 -4.43 -14.51 -18.72
N THR A 22 -4.87 -15.26 -19.70
CA THR A 22 -6.28 -15.65 -19.83
C THR A 22 -6.74 -16.59 -18.72
N GLY A 23 -5.80 -17.32 -18.11
CA GLY A 23 -6.15 -18.31 -17.10
C GLY A 23 -6.92 -19.49 -17.70
N GLY A 24 -7.94 -19.95 -17.00
CA GLY A 24 -8.83 -21.03 -17.42
C GLY A 24 -10.11 -20.57 -18.13
N ARG A 25 -10.18 -19.33 -18.56
CA ARG A 25 -11.31 -18.72 -19.29
C ARG A 25 -11.09 -18.81 -20.79
N ASP A 26 -12.15 -18.64 -21.58
CA ASP A 26 -12.07 -18.59 -23.05
C ASP A 26 -11.50 -17.25 -23.53
N GLU A 27 -11.72 -16.17 -22.80
CA GLU A 27 -11.26 -14.82 -23.12
C GLU A 27 -10.62 -14.16 -21.90
N ASN A 28 -9.63 -13.30 -22.16
CA ASN A 28 -9.04 -12.45 -21.12
C ASN A 28 -9.80 -11.11 -21.05
N GLN A 29 -10.67 -10.97 -20.05
CA GLN A 29 -11.47 -9.79 -19.83
C GLN A 29 -10.73 -8.73 -18.99
N ASP A 30 -9.57 -9.07 -18.43
CA ASP A 30 -8.67 -8.08 -17.84
C ASP A 30 -8.02 -7.20 -18.90
N SER A 31 -7.75 -5.95 -18.53
CA SER A 31 -6.97 -5.01 -19.32
C SER A 31 -6.02 -4.23 -18.41
N TYR A 32 -4.88 -3.83 -18.97
CA TYR A 32 -3.98 -2.88 -18.30
C TYR A 32 -3.48 -1.85 -19.30
N GLY A 33 -3.09 -0.69 -18.79
CA GLY A 33 -2.50 0.37 -19.56
C GLY A 33 -1.48 1.15 -18.75
N TYR A 34 -0.63 1.88 -19.46
CA TYR A 34 0.37 2.75 -18.82
C TYR A 34 0.71 3.90 -19.76
N ALA A 35 1.13 5.02 -19.17
CA ALA A 35 1.61 6.19 -19.92
C ALA A 35 2.59 7.02 -19.10
N GLN A 36 3.54 7.65 -19.75
CA GLN A 36 4.30 8.74 -19.15
C GLN A 36 3.54 10.03 -19.41
N THR A 37 3.00 10.62 -18.36
CA THR A 37 2.19 11.84 -18.43
C THR A 37 2.96 13.04 -17.90
N ALA A 38 2.40 14.24 -18.04
CA ALA A 38 2.94 15.47 -17.43
C ALA A 38 2.97 15.41 -15.88
N TRP A 39 2.16 14.53 -15.28
CA TRP A 39 1.97 14.37 -13.84
C TRP A 39 2.85 13.27 -13.22
N GLY A 40 3.38 12.38 -14.04
CA GLY A 40 4.16 11.22 -13.64
C GLY A 40 3.86 9.98 -14.48
N PHE A 41 4.35 8.85 -14.01
CA PHE A 41 4.11 7.55 -14.63
C PHE A 41 2.78 6.97 -14.16
N LEU A 42 1.87 6.77 -15.10
CA LEU A 42 0.55 6.19 -14.89
C LEU A 42 0.59 4.69 -15.21
N VAL A 43 0.01 3.89 -14.31
CA VAL A 43 -0.31 2.48 -14.56
C VAL A 43 -1.73 2.20 -14.08
N THR A 44 -2.50 1.48 -14.87
CA THR A 44 -3.86 1.05 -14.51
C THR A 44 -4.08 -0.42 -14.84
N VAL A 45 -4.82 -1.13 -13.98
CA VAL A 45 -5.32 -2.48 -14.19
C VAL A 45 -6.81 -2.46 -13.97
N CYS A 46 -7.56 -3.00 -14.91
CA CYS A 46 -9.01 -3.05 -14.96
C CYS A 46 -9.46 -4.49 -15.22
N ASP A 47 -10.32 -5.01 -14.36
CA ASP A 47 -10.94 -6.32 -14.48
C ASP A 47 -12.36 -6.15 -15.01
N GLY A 48 -12.61 -6.76 -16.15
CA GLY A 48 -13.87 -6.60 -16.88
C GLY A 48 -14.89 -7.65 -16.51
N MET A 49 -16.10 -7.20 -16.21
CA MET A 49 -17.23 -8.07 -15.88
C MET A 49 -18.37 -7.90 -16.88
N GLY A 50 -19.06 -8.99 -17.16
CA GLY A 50 -20.20 -9.03 -18.08
C GLY A 50 -20.16 -10.30 -18.92
N GLY A 51 -21.32 -10.88 -19.21
CA GLY A 51 -21.38 -12.09 -20.03
C GLY A 51 -20.86 -11.84 -21.46
N GLY A 52 -20.17 -12.82 -22.05
CA GLY A 52 -19.66 -12.71 -23.42
C GLY A 52 -18.65 -11.58 -23.60
N PRO A 53 -18.69 -10.82 -24.71
CA PRO A 53 -17.68 -9.80 -25.03
C PRO A 53 -17.74 -8.55 -24.17
N GLY A 54 -18.72 -8.43 -23.28
CA GLY A 54 -18.95 -7.22 -22.50
C GLY A 54 -17.82 -6.88 -21.54
N GLY A 55 -17.29 -7.87 -20.80
CA GLY A 55 -16.23 -7.67 -19.84
C GLY A 55 -14.95 -7.12 -20.48
N LYS A 56 -14.50 -7.74 -21.58
CA LYS A 56 -13.32 -7.26 -22.32
C LYS A 56 -13.52 -5.85 -22.86
N THR A 57 -14.69 -5.56 -23.39
CA THR A 57 -15.01 -4.23 -23.92
C THR A 57 -14.96 -3.19 -22.79
N ALA A 58 -15.58 -3.47 -21.64
CA ALA A 58 -15.62 -2.56 -20.49
C ALA A 58 -14.23 -2.26 -19.94
N SER A 59 -13.39 -3.29 -19.70
CA SER A 59 -12.05 -3.09 -19.18
C SER A 59 -11.14 -2.35 -20.17
N THR A 60 -11.31 -2.58 -21.48
CA THR A 60 -10.58 -1.87 -22.53
C THR A 60 -10.98 -0.38 -22.58
N ILE A 61 -12.29 -0.08 -22.54
CA ILE A 61 -12.77 1.31 -22.45
C ILE A 61 -12.24 1.97 -21.19
N ALA A 62 -12.30 1.29 -20.03
CA ALA A 62 -11.81 1.82 -18.77
C ALA A 62 -10.35 2.25 -18.87
N VAL A 63 -9.48 1.36 -19.35
CA VAL A 63 -8.05 1.65 -19.52
C VAL A 63 -7.82 2.85 -20.46
N ASN A 64 -8.45 2.84 -21.64
CA ASN A 64 -8.26 3.88 -22.64
C ASN A 64 -8.70 5.26 -22.15
N GLU A 65 -9.89 5.33 -21.52
CA GLU A 65 -10.44 6.59 -21.02
C GLU A 65 -9.67 7.11 -19.80
N ILE A 66 -9.17 6.24 -18.92
CA ILE A 66 -8.34 6.64 -17.81
C ILE A 66 -7.01 7.22 -18.31
N VAL A 67 -6.34 6.53 -19.23
CA VAL A 67 -5.07 7.00 -19.80
C VAL A 67 -5.27 8.33 -20.53
N ALA A 68 -6.22 8.40 -21.46
CA ALA A 68 -6.51 9.61 -22.22
C ALA A 68 -6.96 10.78 -21.33
N GLY A 69 -7.75 10.49 -20.28
CA GLY A 69 -8.22 11.51 -19.33
C GLY A 69 -7.09 12.13 -18.52
N VAL A 70 -6.08 11.35 -18.14
CA VAL A 70 -4.90 11.87 -17.43
C VAL A 70 -3.96 12.60 -18.39
N GLU A 71 -3.70 12.06 -19.58
CA GLU A 71 -2.83 12.74 -20.58
C GLU A 71 -3.40 14.09 -21.02
N GLY A 72 -4.72 14.19 -21.20
CA GLY A 72 -5.40 15.41 -21.63
C GLY A 72 -5.72 16.42 -20.52
N ALA A 73 -5.34 16.14 -19.27
CA ALA A 73 -5.70 17.02 -18.14
C ALA A 73 -4.96 18.36 -18.16
N SER A 74 -5.62 19.40 -17.65
CA SER A 74 -5.02 20.74 -17.50
C SER A 74 -3.92 20.73 -16.44
N LYS A 75 -2.82 21.45 -16.70
CA LYS A 75 -1.67 21.55 -15.78
C LYS A 75 -2.01 22.27 -14.46
N ASP A 76 -3.09 23.01 -14.42
CA ASP A 76 -3.52 23.78 -13.23
C ASP A 76 -4.43 22.96 -12.31
N GLU A 77 -4.73 21.72 -12.69
CA GLU A 77 -5.66 20.86 -11.94
C GLU A 77 -4.90 20.00 -10.91
N GLU A 78 -5.52 19.81 -9.76
CA GLU A 78 -5.00 18.91 -8.73
C GLU A 78 -5.05 17.44 -9.20
N VAL A 79 -3.97 16.70 -8.97
CA VAL A 79 -3.81 15.33 -9.47
C VAL A 79 -4.94 14.41 -8.99
N SER A 80 -5.39 14.55 -7.75
CA SER A 80 -6.52 13.81 -7.20
C SER A 80 -7.80 14.01 -8.04
N ASN A 81 -8.09 15.26 -8.42
CA ASN A 81 -9.25 15.59 -9.25
C ASN A 81 -9.12 15.06 -10.67
N ILE A 82 -7.90 15.09 -11.24
CA ILE A 82 -7.62 14.51 -12.56
C ILE A 82 -7.96 13.01 -12.56
N LEU A 83 -7.49 12.25 -11.57
CA LEU A 83 -7.76 10.82 -11.47
C LEU A 83 -9.25 10.51 -11.28
N ILE A 84 -9.93 11.26 -10.40
CA ILE A 84 -11.37 11.09 -10.19
C ILE A 84 -12.15 11.36 -11.48
N LYS A 85 -11.85 12.45 -12.19
CA LYS A 85 -12.51 12.79 -13.46
C LYS A 85 -12.24 11.76 -14.55
N ALA A 86 -11.00 11.27 -14.67
CA ALA A 86 -10.64 10.24 -15.65
C ALA A 86 -11.41 8.94 -15.41
N ILE A 87 -11.52 8.49 -14.16
CA ILE A 87 -12.28 7.29 -13.79
C ILE A 87 -13.79 7.49 -14.01
N ARG A 88 -14.34 8.65 -13.66
CA ARG A 88 -15.76 8.97 -13.92
C ARG A 88 -16.06 9.08 -15.40
N ARG A 89 -15.15 9.61 -16.21
CA ARG A 89 -15.25 9.62 -17.65
C ARG A 89 -15.28 8.19 -18.22
N ALA A 90 -14.40 7.32 -17.75
CA ALA A 90 -14.40 5.90 -18.10
C ALA A 90 -15.73 5.23 -17.75
N ASN A 91 -16.28 5.52 -16.55
CA ASN A 91 -17.60 5.02 -16.14
C ASN A 91 -18.70 5.41 -17.12
N MET A 92 -18.75 6.68 -17.53
CA MET A 92 -19.77 7.15 -18.48
C MET A 92 -19.59 6.53 -19.86
N ALA A 93 -18.36 6.41 -20.36
CA ALA A 93 -18.09 5.79 -21.67
C ALA A 93 -18.52 4.31 -21.72
N ILE A 94 -18.34 3.57 -20.62
CA ILE A 94 -18.81 2.17 -20.52
C ILE A 94 -20.36 2.13 -20.58
N ILE A 95 -21.05 3.02 -19.84
CA ILE A 95 -22.52 3.10 -19.85
C ILE A 95 -23.03 3.45 -21.24
N GLU A 96 -22.43 4.43 -21.90
CA GLU A 96 -22.79 4.87 -23.24
C GLU A 96 -22.64 3.74 -24.26
N ALA A 97 -21.51 3.04 -24.26
CA ALA A 97 -21.27 1.88 -25.14
C ALA A 97 -22.27 0.74 -24.88
N GLY A 98 -22.65 0.50 -23.62
CA GLY A 98 -23.68 -0.48 -23.28
C GLY A 98 -25.11 -0.07 -23.69
N ASN A 99 -25.39 1.24 -23.80
CA ASN A 99 -26.66 1.75 -24.30
C ASN A 99 -26.73 1.70 -25.84
N GLU A 100 -25.63 1.94 -26.52
CA GLU A 100 -25.53 1.87 -27.99
C GLU A 100 -25.60 0.45 -28.52
N ASN A 101 -25.07 -0.52 -27.78
CA ASN A 101 -25.07 -1.92 -28.16
C ASN A 101 -25.75 -2.81 -27.10
N PRO A 102 -26.99 -3.30 -27.36
CA PRO A 102 -27.71 -4.15 -26.41
C PRO A 102 -26.98 -5.43 -25.97
N SER A 103 -26.04 -5.96 -26.79
CA SER A 103 -25.23 -7.14 -26.41
C SER A 103 -24.20 -6.84 -25.33
N LEU A 104 -23.89 -5.56 -25.09
CA LEU A 104 -22.97 -5.08 -24.07
C LEU A 104 -23.68 -4.52 -22.82
N LYS A 105 -25.00 -4.59 -22.80
CA LYS A 105 -25.80 -4.04 -21.70
C LYS A 105 -25.43 -4.69 -20.36
N GLY A 106 -25.14 -3.84 -19.36
CA GLY A 106 -24.78 -4.29 -18.02
C GLY A 106 -23.33 -4.74 -17.88
N MET A 107 -22.49 -4.52 -18.89
CA MET A 107 -21.05 -4.68 -18.76
C MET A 107 -20.49 -3.67 -17.75
N GLY A 108 -19.42 -4.04 -17.10
CA GLY A 108 -18.75 -3.18 -16.13
C GLY A 108 -17.26 -3.51 -16.01
N SER A 109 -16.55 -2.74 -15.20
CA SER A 109 -15.15 -2.99 -14.93
C SER A 109 -14.75 -2.48 -13.55
N THR A 110 -13.74 -3.09 -12.96
CA THR A 110 -12.96 -2.46 -11.89
C THR A 110 -12.03 -1.40 -12.47
N ALA A 111 -11.45 -0.58 -11.62
CA ALA A 111 -10.33 0.28 -11.98
C ALA A 111 -9.37 0.39 -10.80
N THR A 112 -8.09 0.10 -11.03
CA THR A 112 -7.00 0.43 -10.12
C THR A 112 -6.01 1.31 -10.86
N VAL A 113 -5.65 2.46 -10.28
CA VAL A 113 -4.79 3.45 -10.91
C VAL A 113 -3.68 3.85 -9.95
N LEU A 114 -2.44 3.75 -10.40
CA LEU A 114 -1.26 4.30 -9.76
C LEU A 114 -0.69 5.40 -10.64
N LEU A 115 -0.55 6.60 -10.12
CA LEU A 115 0.22 7.68 -10.72
C LEU A 115 1.43 7.97 -9.84
N LEU A 116 2.62 7.62 -10.32
CA LEU A 116 3.89 7.78 -9.60
C LEU A 116 4.62 9.03 -10.09
N SER A 117 4.80 10.00 -9.19
CA SER A 117 5.57 11.23 -9.43
C SER A 117 6.71 11.35 -8.42
N GLU A 118 7.64 12.29 -8.62
CA GLU A 118 8.67 12.60 -7.61
C GLU A 118 8.07 13.05 -6.27
N ARG A 119 6.88 13.65 -6.29
CA ARG A 119 6.20 14.12 -5.09
C ARG A 119 5.68 12.96 -4.24
N ALA A 120 4.90 12.06 -4.85
CA ALA A 120 4.17 11.00 -4.15
C ALA A 120 3.68 9.92 -5.13
N ALA A 121 3.13 8.85 -4.60
CA ALA A 121 2.28 7.91 -5.31
C ALA A 121 0.82 8.27 -5.06
N GLN A 122 0.10 8.62 -6.12
CA GLN A 122 -1.36 8.81 -6.09
C GLN A 122 -2.03 7.50 -6.50
N ILE A 123 -2.97 7.05 -5.69
CA ILE A 123 -3.73 5.81 -5.89
C ILE A 123 -5.19 6.17 -6.00
N ALA A 124 -5.86 5.70 -7.05
CA ALA A 124 -7.32 5.81 -7.20
C ALA A 124 -7.89 4.44 -7.59
N PHE A 125 -9.06 4.06 -7.06
CA PHE A 125 -9.63 2.76 -7.37
C PHE A 125 -11.14 2.69 -7.20
N VAL A 126 -11.73 1.75 -7.95
CA VAL A 126 -13.13 1.31 -7.87
C VAL A 126 -13.15 -0.20 -8.10
N GLY A 127 -13.85 -0.95 -7.26
CA GLY A 127 -13.97 -2.40 -7.37
C GLY A 127 -13.12 -3.16 -6.35
N ASP A 128 -12.81 -4.39 -6.66
CA ASP A 128 -12.09 -5.33 -5.80
C ASP A 128 -10.71 -5.73 -6.32
N SER A 129 -10.29 -5.22 -7.49
CA SER A 129 -8.88 -5.26 -7.88
C SER A 129 -8.05 -4.44 -6.88
N ARG A 130 -6.83 -4.88 -6.59
CA ARG A 130 -6.06 -4.34 -5.46
C ARG A 130 -4.79 -3.62 -5.87
N ILE A 131 -4.43 -2.62 -5.06
CA ILE A 131 -3.11 -1.99 -5.08
C ILE A 131 -2.44 -2.21 -3.73
N TYR A 132 -1.20 -2.74 -3.76
CA TYR A 132 -0.34 -2.91 -2.60
C TYR A 132 0.85 -1.97 -2.68
N GLN A 133 1.30 -1.45 -1.54
CA GLN A 133 2.63 -0.87 -1.36
C GLN A 133 3.42 -1.71 -0.37
N LEU A 134 4.57 -2.23 -0.81
CA LEU A 134 5.47 -3.00 0.03
C LEU A 134 6.79 -2.26 0.22
N ARG A 135 7.29 -2.26 1.45
CA ARG A 135 8.64 -1.82 1.80
C ARG A 135 9.43 -3.02 2.31
N GLY A 136 10.27 -3.58 1.44
CA GLY A 136 10.88 -4.87 1.68
C GLY A 136 9.81 -5.97 1.83
N LYS A 137 9.72 -6.59 3.02
CA LYS A 137 8.71 -7.63 3.31
C LYS A 137 7.45 -7.10 4.00
N ARG A 138 7.40 -5.79 4.30
CA ARG A 138 6.30 -5.17 5.03
C ARG A 138 5.27 -4.60 4.08
N LYS A 139 4.00 -4.95 4.26
CA LYS A 139 2.86 -4.27 3.65
C LYS A 139 2.72 -2.89 4.31
N VAL A 140 2.93 -1.82 3.53
CA VAL A 140 2.79 -0.41 3.98
C VAL A 140 1.36 0.05 3.79
N PHE A 141 0.77 -0.33 2.63
CA PHE A 141 -0.57 0.03 2.25
C PHE A 141 -1.21 -1.09 1.41
N ARG A 142 -2.52 -1.16 1.45
CA ARG A 142 -3.35 -1.93 0.53
C ARG A 142 -4.72 -1.26 0.39
N THR A 143 -5.29 -1.26 -0.82
CA THR A 143 -6.69 -0.87 -1.06
C THR A 143 -7.66 -1.85 -0.39
N PHE A 144 -8.84 -1.37 -0.03
CA PHE A 144 -9.91 -2.21 0.50
C PHE A 144 -10.95 -2.46 -0.59
N ASP A 145 -11.26 -3.74 -0.83
CA ASP A 145 -12.18 -4.16 -1.87
C ASP A 145 -13.58 -3.56 -1.66
N HIS A 146 -14.20 -3.12 -2.75
CA HIS A 146 -15.61 -2.75 -2.78
C HIS A 146 -16.44 -4.00 -3.05
N SER A 147 -16.53 -4.89 -2.08
CA SER A 147 -17.29 -6.13 -2.16
C SER A 147 -18.10 -6.37 -0.88
N MET A 148 -19.19 -7.13 -1.00
CA MET A 148 -20.06 -7.44 0.11
C MET A 148 -19.30 -8.10 1.27
N VAL A 149 -18.42 -9.04 0.98
CA VAL A 149 -17.67 -9.76 2.01
C VAL A 149 -16.64 -8.86 2.70
N PHE A 150 -16.04 -7.91 1.99
CA PHE A 150 -15.10 -6.96 2.60
C PHE A 150 -15.78 -5.88 3.44
N ASP A 151 -17.04 -5.56 3.18
CA ASP A 151 -17.84 -4.71 4.09
C ASP A 151 -18.04 -5.42 5.44
N LEU A 152 -18.22 -6.74 5.46
CA LEU A 152 -18.26 -7.54 6.69
C LEU A 152 -16.89 -7.62 7.39
N VAL A 153 -15.79 -7.66 6.62
CA VAL A 153 -14.43 -7.59 7.19
C VAL A 153 -14.19 -6.24 7.86
N LYS A 154 -14.58 -5.13 7.23
CA LYS A 154 -14.47 -3.77 7.82
C LYS A 154 -15.23 -3.66 9.15
N GLN A 155 -16.38 -4.34 9.26
CA GLN A 155 -17.19 -4.41 10.48
C GLN A 155 -16.68 -5.42 11.51
N ASN A 156 -15.57 -6.11 11.24
CA ASN A 156 -15.00 -7.21 12.06
C ASN A 156 -15.99 -8.38 12.29
N VAL A 157 -16.92 -8.63 11.38
CA VAL A 157 -17.86 -9.75 11.43
C VAL A 157 -17.19 -11.04 10.95
N ILE A 158 -16.36 -10.95 9.91
CA ILE A 158 -15.58 -12.07 9.36
C ILE A 158 -14.11 -11.65 9.17
N THR A 159 -13.22 -12.64 9.09
CA THR A 159 -11.82 -12.43 8.75
C THR A 159 -11.62 -12.32 7.24
N GLU A 160 -10.51 -11.75 6.78
CA GLU A 160 -10.16 -11.68 5.36
C GLU A 160 -10.06 -13.07 4.71
N GLU A 161 -9.58 -14.07 5.46
CA GLU A 161 -9.52 -15.46 4.97
C GLU A 161 -10.92 -16.07 4.80
N GLN A 162 -11.84 -15.79 5.71
CA GLN A 162 -13.24 -16.20 5.56
C GLN A 162 -13.90 -15.48 4.37
N ALA A 163 -13.61 -14.20 4.15
CA ALA A 163 -14.08 -13.45 2.99
C ALA A 163 -13.58 -14.10 1.68
N ARG A 164 -12.27 -14.39 1.60
CA ARG A 164 -11.65 -15.02 0.42
C ARG A 164 -12.25 -16.38 0.08
N LEU A 165 -12.60 -17.18 1.08
CA LEU A 165 -13.17 -18.54 0.92
C LEU A 165 -14.70 -18.54 0.79
N SER A 166 -15.34 -17.37 0.87
CA SER A 166 -16.79 -17.25 0.76
C SER A 166 -17.27 -17.50 -0.67
N ALA A 167 -18.39 -18.19 -0.81
CA ALA A 167 -19.09 -18.32 -2.11
C ALA A 167 -19.55 -16.96 -2.69
N GLN A 168 -19.58 -15.92 -1.86
CA GLN A 168 -19.96 -14.55 -2.24
C GLN A 168 -18.75 -13.63 -2.42
N SER A 169 -17.52 -14.17 -2.47
CA SER A 169 -16.28 -13.40 -2.62
C SER A 169 -16.28 -12.49 -3.86
N ASN A 170 -16.95 -12.91 -4.94
CA ASN A 170 -16.99 -12.21 -6.21
C ASN A 170 -18.17 -11.20 -6.32
N ILE A 171 -18.93 -10.97 -5.24
CA ILE A 171 -20.02 -9.97 -5.27
C ILE A 171 -19.44 -8.61 -4.95
N ILE A 172 -19.17 -7.83 -6.01
CA ILE A 172 -18.70 -6.46 -5.87
C ILE A 172 -19.87 -5.49 -5.67
N THR A 173 -19.65 -4.47 -4.84
CA THR A 173 -20.67 -3.47 -4.49
C THR A 173 -20.49 -2.16 -5.27
N ARG A 174 -19.33 -1.97 -5.90
CA ARG A 174 -19.00 -0.79 -6.67
C ARG A 174 -18.14 -1.13 -7.88
N ALA A 175 -18.58 -0.73 -9.08
CA ALA A 175 -17.88 -0.94 -10.34
C ALA A 175 -18.20 0.17 -11.34
N LEU A 176 -17.35 0.33 -12.35
CA LEU A 176 -17.59 1.19 -13.51
C LEU A 176 -18.65 0.55 -14.42
N GLY A 177 -19.44 1.38 -15.12
CA GLY A 177 -20.44 0.94 -16.09
C GLY A 177 -21.80 0.56 -15.50
N ILE A 178 -21.95 0.54 -14.17
CA ILE A 178 -23.17 0.06 -13.48
C ILE A 178 -24.11 1.21 -13.10
N LYS A 179 -23.55 2.32 -12.62
CA LYS A 179 -24.33 3.51 -12.22
C LYS A 179 -23.70 4.77 -12.79
N PRO A 180 -24.49 5.79 -13.15
CA PRO A 180 -23.96 7.04 -13.71
C PRO A 180 -22.99 7.75 -12.76
N ASP A 181 -23.30 7.76 -11.46
CA ASP A 181 -22.39 8.30 -10.44
C ASP A 181 -21.63 7.16 -9.77
N VAL A 182 -20.31 7.27 -9.82
CA VAL A 182 -19.39 6.32 -9.17
C VAL A 182 -18.49 7.08 -8.18
N GLU A 183 -18.48 6.59 -6.95
CA GLU A 183 -17.55 7.07 -5.93
C GLU A 183 -16.19 6.43 -6.15
N VAL A 184 -15.14 7.26 -6.23
CA VAL A 184 -13.75 6.85 -6.43
C VAL A 184 -12.99 7.03 -5.13
N ASP A 185 -12.40 5.98 -4.61
CA ASP A 185 -11.50 6.06 -3.46
C ASP A 185 -10.13 6.53 -3.93
N ILE A 186 -9.52 7.48 -3.19
CA ILE A 186 -8.23 8.07 -3.55
C ILE A 186 -7.31 8.22 -2.35
N HIS A 187 -6.01 7.98 -2.57
CA HIS A 187 -4.97 8.12 -1.56
C HIS A 187 -3.71 8.76 -2.15
N GLU A 188 -3.06 9.63 -1.38
CA GLU A 188 -1.72 10.12 -1.66
C GLU A 188 -0.74 9.51 -0.65
N LEU A 189 0.24 8.74 -1.14
CA LEU A 189 1.15 7.97 -0.32
C LEU A 189 2.60 8.39 -0.53
N PRO A 190 3.39 8.56 0.55
CA PRO A 190 4.82 8.68 0.44
C PRO A 190 5.44 7.32 0.08
N TYR A 191 6.54 7.36 -0.65
CA TYR A 191 7.32 6.15 -0.95
C TYR A 191 8.80 6.35 -0.67
N GLU A 192 9.51 5.24 -0.46
CA GLU A 192 10.96 5.19 -0.31
C GLU A 192 11.57 4.38 -1.45
N LYS A 193 12.86 4.59 -1.70
CA LYS A 193 13.62 3.79 -2.67
C LYS A 193 13.51 2.31 -2.35
N GLY A 194 13.14 1.51 -3.35
CA GLY A 194 12.93 0.07 -3.24
C GLY A 194 11.53 -0.31 -2.77
N ASP A 195 10.61 0.65 -2.59
CA ASP A 195 9.18 0.32 -2.41
C ASP A 195 8.64 -0.29 -3.70
N ARG A 196 7.80 -1.31 -3.56
CA ARG A 196 7.09 -1.96 -4.66
C ARG A 196 5.61 -1.65 -4.59
N PHE A 197 5.07 -1.11 -5.65
CA PHE A 197 3.64 -1.02 -5.88
C PHE A 197 3.22 -2.19 -6.76
N VAL A 198 2.13 -2.86 -6.38
CA VAL A 198 1.58 -3.98 -7.14
C VAL A 198 0.10 -3.73 -7.36
N LEU A 199 -0.30 -3.63 -8.61
CA LEU A 199 -1.70 -3.57 -9.02
C LEU A 199 -2.07 -4.95 -9.54
N CYS A 200 -3.19 -5.53 -9.12
CA CYS A 200 -3.60 -6.85 -9.58
C CYS A 200 -5.11 -7.05 -9.56
N SER A 201 -5.62 -7.84 -10.51
CA SER A 201 -6.99 -8.34 -10.51
C SER A 201 -7.19 -9.41 -9.43
N ASP A 202 -8.45 -9.80 -9.20
CA ASP A 202 -8.84 -10.80 -8.21
C ASP A 202 -8.30 -12.19 -8.55
N GLY A 203 -8.10 -12.54 -9.82
CA GLY A 203 -7.45 -13.78 -10.24
C GLY A 203 -6.04 -13.95 -9.68
N ILE A 204 -5.37 -12.87 -9.28
CA ILE A 204 -4.08 -12.94 -8.56
C ILE A 204 -4.31 -13.08 -7.05
N HIS A 205 -5.03 -12.15 -6.43
CA HIS A 205 -5.10 -12.09 -4.97
C HIS A 205 -6.12 -13.04 -4.35
N GLY A 206 -7.09 -13.54 -5.13
CA GLY A 206 -8.09 -14.50 -4.68
C GLY A 206 -7.58 -15.94 -4.58
N THR A 207 -6.51 -16.29 -5.30
CA THR A 207 -6.04 -17.68 -5.41
C THR A 207 -5.33 -18.21 -4.20
N MET A 208 -4.75 -17.37 -3.35
CA MET A 208 -3.96 -17.79 -2.19
C MET A 208 -4.08 -16.81 -1.01
N PRO A 209 -3.73 -17.26 0.22
CA PRO A 209 -3.69 -16.36 1.39
C PRO A 209 -2.76 -15.16 1.16
N GLU A 210 -3.19 -13.95 1.55
CA GLU A 210 -2.45 -12.70 1.34
C GLU A 210 -1.00 -12.79 1.84
N LYS A 211 -0.78 -13.42 3.00
CA LYS A 211 0.57 -13.59 3.57
C LYS A 211 1.54 -14.32 2.63
N GLN A 212 1.04 -15.28 1.85
CA GLN A 212 1.85 -16.00 0.86
C GLN A 212 2.12 -15.12 -0.36
N LEU A 213 1.10 -14.42 -0.85
CA LEU A 213 1.21 -13.50 -1.97
C LEU A 213 2.22 -12.38 -1.69
N LEU A 214 2.15 -11.75 -0.52
CA LEU A 214 3.11 -10.73 -0.09
C LEU A 214 4.56 -11.23 -0.05
N LYS A 215 4.79 -12.49 0.35
CA LYS A 215 6.14 -13.10 0.30
C LYS A 215 6.65 -13.21 -1.14
N MET A 216 5.76 -13.50 -2.09
CA MET A 216 6.12 -13.59 -3.51
C MET A 216 6.45 -12.20 -4.06
N PHE A 217 5.64 -11.18 -3.79
CA PHE A 217 5.91 -9.80 -4.19
C PHE A 217 7.23 -9.24 -3.62
N ALA A 218 7.60 -9.70 -2.42
CA ALA A 218 8.80 -9.24 -1.70
C ALA A 218 10.09 -10.02 -2.04
N GLN A 219 10.09 -10.90 -3.05
CA GLN A 219 11.29 -11.65 -3.44
C GLN A 219 12.43 -10.71 -3.83
N LYS A 220 13.65 -11.01 -3.35
CA LYS A 220 14.88 -10.26 -3.67
C LYS A 220 15.44 -10.73 -5.03
N LYS A 221 14.69 -10.48 -6.10
CA LYS A 221 15.04 -10.77 -7.49
C LYS A 221 14.72 -9.54 -8.35
N PRO A 222 15.28 -9.45 -9.57
CA PRO A 222 14.86 -8.43 -10.54
C PRO A 222 13.34 -8.39 -10.71
N LEU A 223 12.76 -7.20 -10.83
CA LEU A 223 11.31 -7.00 -10.78
C LEU A 223 10.57 -7.83 -11.83
N GLY A 224 11.07 -7.88 -13.07
CA GLY A 224 10.48 -8.70 -14.14
C GLY A 224 10.42 -10.19 -13.78
N ILE A 225 11.50 -10.73 -13.16
CA ILE A 225 11.50 -12.13 -12.70
C ILE A 225 10.47 -12.35 -11.58
N VAL A 226 10.27 -11.36 -10.69
CA VAL A 226 9.25 -11.46 -9.64
C VAL A 226 7.86 -11.43 -10.25
N THR A 227 7.61 -10.55 -11.22
CA THR A 227 6.32 -10.44 -11.91
C THR A 227 5.96 -11.77 -12.60
N ASP A 228 6.86 -12.31 -13.40
CA ASP A 228 6.67 -13.60 -14.07
C ASP A 228 6.49 -14.77 -13.08
N ASN A 229 7.31 -14.84 -12.03
CA ASN A 229 7.18 -15.88 -11.00
C ASN A 229 5.79 -15.85 -10.32
N VAL A 230 5.25 -14.67 -10.04
CA VAL A 230 3.92 -14.54 -9.43
C VAL A 230 2.86 -15.03 -10.41
N ALA A 231 2.85 -14.52 -11.64
CA ALA A 231 1.89 -14.92 -12.67
C ALA A 231 1.95 -16.42 -12.93
N THR A 232 3.15 -16.98 -13.10
CA THR A 232 3.36 -18.41 -13.34
C THR A 232 2.91 -19.27 -12.18
N TYR A 233 3.19 -18.85 -10.95
CA TYR A 233 2.76 -19.60 -9.77
C TYR A 233 1.24 -19.61 -9.62
N VAL A 234 0.58 -18.47 -9.80
CA VAL A 234 -0.88 -18.34 -9.73
C VAL A 234 -1.55 -19.15 -10.83
N ASP A 235 -1.07 -19.05 -12.07
CA ASP A 235 -1.56 -19.81 -13.22
C ASP A 235 -1.46 -21.32 -12.99
N ASN A 236 -0.33 -21.79 -12.43
CA ASN A 236 -0.16 -23.20 -12.09
C ASN A 236 -1.11 -23.66 -10.97
N LEU A 237 -1.36 -22.84 -9.95
CA LEU A 237 -2.35 -23.15 -8.91
C LEU A 237 -3.75 -23.27 -9.51
N GLY A 238 -4.12 -22.34 -10.42
CA GLY A 238 -5.40 -22.39 -11.12
C GLY A 238 -5.57 -23.68 -11.93
N ARG A 239 -4.55 -24.07 -12.71
CA ARG A 239 -4.55 -25.34 -13.47
C ARG A 239 -4.70 -26.58 -12.58
N LEU A 240 -4.07 -26.58 -11.42
CA LEU A 240 -4.17 -27.68 -10.46
C LEU A 240 -5.54 -27.79 -9.78
N SER A 241 -6.32 -26.70 -9.73
CA SER A 241 -7.68 -26.72 -9.17
C SER A 241 -8.67 -27.53 -10.02
N GLY A 242 -8.35 -27.77 -11.29
CA GLY A 242 -9.16 -28.57 -12.23
C GLY A 242 -10.50 -27.91 -12.63
N GLN A 243 -10.71 -26.65 -12.26
CA GLN A 243 -11.87 -25.84 -12.62
C GLN A 243 -11.42 -24.62 -13.44
N GLY A 244 -12.34 -24.01 -14.19
CA GLY A 244 -12.08 -22.75 -14.88
C GLY A 244 -11.74 -21.66 -13.85
N TYR A 245 -10.45 -21.29 -13.80
CA TYR A 245 -9.95 -20.21 -12.95
C TYR A 245 -9.89 -18.90 -13.72
N ASP A 246 -9.83 -17.79 -13.01
CA ASP A 246 -10.01 -16.46 -13.60
C ASP A 246 -8.84 -15.99 -14.45
N ASN A 247 -9.10 -14.90 -15.20
CA ASN A 247 -8.07 -14.10 -15.80
C ASN A 247 -7.14 -13.59 -14.71
N LEU A 248 -5.85 -13.44 -14.99
CA LEU A 248 -4.87 -12.98 -14.01
C LEU A 248 -4.00 -11.90 -14.60
N THR A 249 -4.09 -10.73 -14.00
CA THR A 249 -3.33 -9.57 -14.43
C THR A 249 -2.66 -8.91 -13.24
N LEU A 250 -1.37 -8.60 -13.38
CA LEU A 250 -0.63 -7.80 -12.42
C LEU A 250 0.31 -6.82 -13.11
N ALA A 251 0.47 -5.66 -12.51
CA ALA A 251 1.53 -4.70 -12.83
C ALA A 251 2.33 -4.40 -11.56
N MET A 252 3.65 -4.43 -11.68
CA MET A 252 4.56 -4.14 -10.57
C MET A 252 5.45 -2.96 -10.90
N VAL A 253 5.56 -2.01 -9.97
CA VAL A 253 6.43 -0.83 -10.08
C VAL A 253 7.35 -0.79 -8.87
N GLU A 254 8.68 -0.75 -9.10
CA GLU A 254 9.68 -0.60 -8.03
C GLU A 254 10.35 0.78 -8.13
N THR A 255 10.32 1.53 -7.04
CA THR A 255 10.86 2.89 -6.96
C THR A 255 12.38 2.88 -6.81
N LYS A 256 13.07 3.80 -7.51
CA LYS A 256 14.53 3.98 -7.43
C LYS A 256 14.96 5.18 -6.59
N THR A 257 14.00 6.00 -6.17
CA THR A 257 14.20 7.21 -5.37
C THR A 257 13.21 7.26 -4.22
N ASN A 258 13.37 8.24 -3.33
CA ASN A 258 12.38 8.56 -2.31
C ASN A 258 11.44 9.65 -2.84
N SER A 259 10.19 9.63 -2.40
CA SER A 259 9.25 10.73 -2.66
C SER A 259 9.62 12.00 -1.88
N ILE A 260 9.21 13.14 -2.40
CA ILE A 260 9.28 14.43 -1.68
C ILE A 260 8.32 14.43 -0.49
N LEU A 261 7.13 13.87 -0.67
CA LEU A 261 6.16 13.68 0.40
C LEU A 261 6.75 12.79 1.49
N LYS A 262 6.70 13.24 2.73
CA LYS A 262 7.19 12.47 3.88
C LYS A 262 6.04 11.79 4.60
N PRO A 263 6.27 10.59 5.18
CA PRO A 263 5.25 9.92 5.99
C PRO A 263 4.80 10.84 7.13
N VAL A 264 3.50 10.99 7.29
CA VAL A 264 2.95 11.69 8.44
C VAL A 264 3.15 10.83 9.69
N MET A 265 3.96 11.31 10.63
CA MET A 265 4.15 10.61 11.90
C MET A 265 2.84 10.56 12.67
N SER A 266 2.46 9.38 13.15
CA SER A 266 1.27 9.21 13.98
C SER A 266 1.33 10.10 15.23
N LYS A 267 0.17 10.53 15.73
CA LYS A 267 0.11 11.31 17.00
C LYS A 267 0.82 10.57 18.13
N GLN A 268 0.67 9.24 18.21
CA GLN A 268 1.33 8.41 19.21
C GLN A 268 2.86 8.42 19.06
N THR A 269 3.38 8.30 17.84
CA THR A 269 4.84 8.36 17.57
C THR A 269 5.41 9.73 17.93
N LYS A 270 4.67 10.83 17.64
CA LYS A 270 5.08 12.19 18.04
C LYS A 270 5.13 12.33 19.56
N ILE A 271 4.11 11.85 20.30
CA ILE A 271 4.05 11.88 21.76
C ILE A 271 5.24 11.10 22.35
N ILE A 272 5.52 9.91 21.83
CA ILE A 272 6.62 9.07 22.29
C ILE A 272 7.98 9.75 22.06
N LEU A 273 8.19 10.36 20.90
CA LEU A 273 9.44 11.09 20.61
C LEU A 273 9.61 12.30 21.52
N VAL A 274 8.54 13.05 21.78
CA VAL A 274 8.56 14.17 22.74
C VAL A 274 8.86 13.66 24.15
N ALA A 275 8.24 12.58 24.60
CA ALA A 275 8.50 11.99 25.91
C ALA A 275 9.96 11.51 26.04
N LEU A 276 10.53 10.88 25.01
CA LEU A 276 11.92 10.49 24.96
C LEU A 276 12.87 11.69 25.00
N ALA A 277 12.58 12.74 24.25
CA ALA A 277 13.38 13.98 24.25
C ALA A 277 13.38 14.65 25.63
N VAL A 278 12.21 14.76 26.28
CA VAL A 278 12.08 15.28 27.64
C VAL A 278 12.87 14.42 28.63
N PHE A 279 12.77 13.10 28.53
CA PHE A 279 13.53 12.18 29.37
C PHE A 279 15.05 12.34 29.19
N CYS A 280 15.54 12.46 27.96
CA CYS A 280 16.95 12.73 27.68
C CYS A 280 17.40 14.06 28.32
N LEU A 281 16.59 15.12 28.21
CA LEU A 281 16.91 16.42 28.82
C LEU A 281 16.99 16.35 30.35
N ILE A 282 16.05 15.64 30.99
CA ILE A 282 16.06 15.41 32.45
C ILE A 282 17.31 14.62 32.85
N SER A 283 17.69 13.57 32.10
CA SER A 283 18.87 12.78 32.37
C SER A 283 20.17 13.60 32.24
N ILE A 284 20.25 14.47 31.22
CA ILE A 284 21.39 15.38 31.04
C ILE A 284 21.46 16.39 32.22
N ALA A 285 20.33 17.00 32.59
CA ALA A 285 20.26 17.93 33.69
C ALA A 285 20.69 17.26 35.03
N ALA A 286 20.21 16.04 35.30
CA ALA A 286 20.61 15.27 36.46
C ALA A 286 22.12 15.01 36.50
N ASN A 287 22.72 14.62 35.37
CA ASN A 287 24.16 14.40 35.26
C ASN A 287 24.98 15.70 35.48
N VAL A 288 24.51 16.83 34.94
CA VAL A 288 25.17 18.13 35.16
C VAL A 288 25.10 18.57 36.61
N ILE A 289 23.93 18.41 37.27
CA ILE A 289 23.77 18.71 38.69
C ILE A 289 24.67 17.83 39.54
N GLN A 290 24.76 16.54 39.20
CA GLN A 290 25.64 15.59 39.91
C GLN A 290 27.12 15.98 39.75
N ALA A 291 27.55 16.34 38.50
CA ALA A 291 28.93 16.80 38.25
C ALA A 291 29.25 18.10 38.99
N ALA A 292 28.33 19.06 39.02
CA ALA A 292 28.50 20.31 39.80
C ALA A 292 28.59 20.05 41.29
N HIS A 293 27.84 19.08 41.79
CA HIS A 293 27.84 18.67 43.20
C HIS A 293 29.19 18.00 43.56
N TYR A 294 29.73 17.15 42.69
CA TYR A 294 31.09 16.54 42.90
C TYR A 294 32.20 17.58 42.86
N THR A 295 32.15 18.57 42.00
CA THR A 295 33.13 19.67 41.94
C THR A 295 33.06 20.57 43.19
N ALA A 296 31.86 20.85 43.69
CA ALA A 296 31.67 21.61 44.91
C ALA A 296 32.23 20.87 46.16
N LEU A 297 32.09 19.55 46.21
CA LEU A 297 32.61 18.69 47.26
C LEU A 297 34.14 18.54 47.25
N SER A 298 34.73 18.49 46.06
CA SER A 298 36.20 18.39 45.92
C SER A 298 36.95 19.65 46.39
N ASN A 299 36.24 20.78 46.46
CA ASN A 299 36.76 22.06 46.92
C ASN A 299 36.54 22.32 48.40
N GLN A 300 35.82 21.46 49.14
CA GLN A 300 35.67 21.52 50.59
C GLN A 300 36.50 20.40 51.22
N SER A 301 37.33 20.73 52.22
CA SER A 301 38.00 19.74 53.12
C SER A 301 36.93 19.03 53.96
N VAL A 302 36.51 17.87 53.48
CA VAL A 302 35.37 17.11 54.11
C VAL A 302 35.92 16.18 55.18
N SER A 303 35.36 16.22 56.38
CA SER A 303 35.64 15.26 57.46
C SER A 303 35.09 13.86 57.08
N CYS A 304 35.73 12.77 57.59
CA CYS A 304 35.36 11.38 57.26
C CYS A 304 33.88 11.02 57.52
N ASP A 305 33.18 11.69 58.45
CA ASP A 305 31.78 11.42 58.77
C ASP A 305 30.77 11.88 57.70
N SER A 306 31.19 12.87 56.91
CA SER A 306 30.31 13.32 55.77
C SER A 306 30.40 12.40 54.58
N LEU A 307 31.51 11.70 54.36
CA LEU A 307 31.71 10.75 53.24
C LEU A 307 30.82 9.51 53.39
N ALA A 308 30.56 9.01 54.59
CA ALA A 308 29.68 7.88 54.83
C ALA A 308 28.18 8.20 54.53
N LYS A 309 27.74 9.41 54.85
CA LYS A 309 26.36 9.88 54.48
C LYS A 309 26.14 10.08 52.99
N TYR A 310 27.24 10.42 52.26
CA TYR A 310 27.20 10.60 50.79
C TYR A 310 27.15 9.26 50.04
N SER A 311 27.91 8.24 50.49
CA SER A 311 27.87 6.93 49.90
C SER A 311 26.50 6.27 49.96
N GLN A 312 25.75 6.56 51.05
CA GLN A 312 24.38 6.08 51.24
C GLN A 312 23.36 6.79 50.33
N ARG A 313 23.55 8.08 50.00
CA ARG A 313 22.75 8.82 49.01
C ARG A 313 23.01 8.38 47.59
N ASP A 314 24.27 8.10 47.24
CA ASP A 314 24.66 7.60 45.92
C ASP A 314 24.00 6.22 45.61
N SER A 315 23.92 5.32 46.60
CA SER A 315 23.25 4.03 46.45
C SER A 315 21.74 4.17 46.17
N VAL A 316 21.07 5.16 46.79
CA VAL A 316 19.65 5.47 46.55
C VAL A 316 19.46 6.08 45.16
N GLN A 317 20.34 6.97 44.69
CA GLN A 317 20.29 7.54 43.36
C GLN A 317 20.57 6.51 42.27
N GLN A 318 21.56 5.62 42.48
CA GLN A 318 21.79 4.52 41.53
C GLN A 318 20.64 3.55 41.44
N SER A 319 19.95 3.25 42.53
CA SER A 319 18.72 2.45 42.52
C SER A 319 17.59 3.12 41.76
N THR A 320 17.45 4.44 41.90
CA THR A 320 16.44 5.23 41.17
C THR A 320 16.75 5.28 39.67
N ILE A 321 18.03 5.47 39.31
CA ILE A 321 18.47 5.42 37.87
C ILE A 321 18.20 4.04 37.27
N LYS A 322 18.45 2.96 38.02
CA LYS A 322 18.20 1.59 37.57
C LYS A 322 16.70 1.34 37.33
N VAL A 323 15.84 1.79 38.25
CA VAL A 323 14.37 1.70 38.10
C VAL A 323 13.87 2.48 36.89
N LEU A 324 14.45 3.65 36.61
CA LEU A 324 14.13 4.46 35.42
C LEU A 324 14.61 3.78 34.13
N GLN A 325 15.80 3.19 34.13
CA GLN A 325 16.33 2.42 33.00
C GLN A 325 15.46 1.18 32.68
N ASP A 326 15.03 0.44 33.71
CA ASP A 326 14.12 -0.70 33.56
C ASP A 326 12.73 -0.27 33.03
N SER A 327 12.27 0.91 33.44
CA SER A 327 11.01 1.46 32.95
C SER A 327 11.08 1.88 31.49
N VAL A 328 12.21 2.44 31.05
CA VAL A 328 12.49 2.79 29.66
C VAL A 328 12.58 1.53 28.80
N ALA A 329 13.28 0.50 29.27
CA ALA A 329 13.37 -0.78 28.57
C ALA A 329 11.99 -1.44 28.40
N LYS A 330 11.14 -1.41 29.42
CA LYS A 330 9.75 -1.88 29.34
C LYS A 330 8.89 -1.07 28.37
N MET A 331 9.10 0.23 28.27
CA MET A 331 8.41 1.08 27.28
C MET A 331 8.90 0.79 25.85
N ALA A 332 10.21 0.58 25.65
CA ALA A 332 10.76 0.19 24.36
C ALA A 332 10.17 -1.14 23.84
N VAL A 333 10.09 -2.15 24.71
CA VAL A 333 9.45 -3.45 24.40
C VAL A 333 7.95 -3.29 24.10
N LYS A 334 7.23 -2.41 24.82
CA LYS A 334 5.84 -2.08 24.51
C LYS A 334 5.70 -1.41 23.14
N LEU A 335 6.65 -0.56 22.80
CA LEU A 335 6.70 0.13 21.50
C LEU A 335 6.86 -0.85 20.34
N ASP A 336 7.75 -1.83 20.50
CA ASP A 336 7.97 -2.86 19.49
C ASP A 336 6.75 -3.77 19.32
N LYS A 337 6.06 -4.10 20.41
CA LYS A 337 4.78 -4.84 20.37
C LYS A 337 3.64 -4.04 19.72
N ILE A 338 3.64 -2.71 19.86
CA ILE A 338 2.68 -1.83 19.16
C ILE A 338 3.02 -1.76 17.68
N LYS A 339 4.30 -1.70 17.33
CA LYS A 339 4.77 -1.76 15.93
C LYS A 339 4.44 -3.11 15.26
N GLU A 340 4.46 -4.21 16.01
CA GLU A 340 4.07 -5.53 15.52
C GLU A 340 2.56 -5.70 15.35
N LYS A 341 1.74 -5.04 16.17
CA LYS A 341 0.28 -5.04 16.06
C LYS A 341 -0.27 -4.05 15.02
N SER A 342 0.54 -3.09 14.59
CA SER A 342 0.19 -2.15 13.51
C SER A 342 0.70 -2.61 12.13
N LYS A 343 1.23 -3.81 12.08
CA LYS A 343 1.51 -4.62 10.88
C LYS A 343 0.37 -5.60 10.65
#